data_88333353f59b8b7b4a54be4828fb4402
#
_entry.id   88333353f59b8b7b4a54be4828fb4402
#
_cell.length_a   1.000
_cell.length_b   1.000
_cell.length_c   1.000
_cell.angle_alpha   90.00
_cell.angle_beta   90.00
_cell.angle_gamma   90.00
#
_symmetry.space_group_name_H-M   'P 1'
#
loop_
_entity.id
_entity.type
_entity.pdbx_description
1 polymer ?
#
loop_
_entity_poly.entity_id
_entity_poly.type
_entity_poly.pdbx_seq_one_letter_code
_entity_poly.pdbx_strand_id
1 'polypeptide(L)'
;RDDRFFEKLATPDVSVTDLIGDVDPIKAANLKLSYADERVIHFGMIPRAHRCIFVLNELPDLQARIQVALFSILQEKEIQIRGFKLRLPIETQFVFTANPEDYTNRGSIVTPLKDRIGSQILTHYPHNLETAKAITQQETHTNKAVQNAIHVPELARDILEQIGFEARKSEYVDFKSGVSARMSITAFENLMSTAERRILMSCEKNTCIRMSDFL
;
A
#
# COMPACT_ATOMS: atom_id res chain seq x y z
N ARG A 1 -12.06 10.46 -12.83
CA ARG A 1 -11.72 10.15 -11.41
C ARG A 1 -10.26 9.72 -11.28
N ASP A 2 -9.80 8.82 -12.16
CA ASP A 2 -8.47 8.19 -12.10
C ASP A 2 -7.34 9.21 -12.38
N ASP A 3 -7.60 10.25 -13.14
CA ASP A 3 -6.64 11.31 -13.44
C ASP A 3 -6.24 12.20 -12.24
N ARG A 4 -6.89 12.03 -11.07
CA ARG A 4 -6.61 12.80 -9.86
C ARG A 4 -6.04 11.98 -8.72
N PHE A 5 -5.61 10.78 -9.01
CA PHE A 5 -5.01 9.88 -8.04
C PHE A 5 -3.67 9.38 -8.57
N PHE A 6 -2.64 9.61 -7.81
CA PHE A 6 -1.28 9.15 -8.09
C PHE A 6 -0.80 8.33 -6.91
N GLU A 7 -0.22 7.18 -7.19
CA GLU A 7 0.32 6.29 -6.17
C GLU A 7 1.73 5.86 -6.55
N LYS A 8 2.61 5.82 -5.58
CA LYS A 8 3.97 5.32 -5.72
C LYS A 8 4.37 4.56 -4.46
N LEU A 9 4.93 3.38 -4.65
CA LEU A 9 5.62 2.68 -3.58
C LEU A 9 7.00 3.31 -3.38
N ALA A 10 7.32 3.67 -2.16
CA ALA A 10 8.65 4.11 -1.78
C ALA A 10 9.59 2.91 -1.76
N THR A 11 10.50 2.86 -2.71
CA THR A 11 11.54 1.84 -2.79
C THR A 11 12.90 2.54 -2.77
N PRO A 12 13.98 1.87 -2.36
CA PRO A 12 15.31 2.48 -2.29
C PRO A 12 15.85 3.00 -3.63
N ASP A 13 15.33 2.52 -4.75
CA ASP A 13 15.69 2.92 -6.11
C ASP A 13 14.95 4.18 -6.59
N VAL A 14 13.89 4.62 -5.91
CA VAL A 14 13.20 5.87 -6.22
C VAL A 14 14.18 7.03 -6.18
N SER A 15 14.19 7.84 -7.22
CA SER A 15 15.05 9.00 -7.34
C SER A 15 14.29 10.32 -7.16
N VAL A 16 15.04 11.40 -6.89
CA VAL A 16 14.48 12.76 -6.90
C VAL A 16 13.92 13.11 -8.28
N THR A 17 14.57 12.63 -9.34
CA THR A 17 14.14 12.84 -10.73
C THR A 17 12.77 12.22 -10.99
N ASP A 18 12.49 11.03 -10.46
CA ASP A 18 11.19 10.36 -10.63
C ASP A 18 10.07 11.16 -9.96
N LEU A 19 10.34 11.74 -8.80
CA LEU A 19 9.34 12.47 -8.04
C LEU A 19 9.18 13.93 -8.48
N ILE A 20 10.29 14.63 -8.68
CA ILE A 20 10.30 16.07 -8.97
C ILE A 20 10.48 16.32 -10.46
N GLY A 21 11.45 15.64 -11.07
CA GLY A 21 11.85 15.85 -12.45
C GLY A 21 13.27 16.35 -12.58
N ASP A 22 13.73 16.40 -13.81
CA ASP A 22 15.08 16.87 -14.19
C ASP A 22 15.10 17.28 -15.67
N VAL A 23 16.25 17.70 -16.16
CA VAL A 23 16.49 17.93 -17.58
C VAL A 23 16.46 16.63 -18.35
N ASP A 24 15.73 16.60 -19.45
CA ASP A 24 15.75 15.49 -20.40
C ASP A 24 16.82 15.74 -21.49
N PRO A 25 17.99 15.04 -21.42
CA PRO A 25 19.09 15.25 -22.38
C PRO A 25 18.72 14.77 -23.79
N ILE A 26 17.86 13.77 -23.92
CA ILE A 26 17.41 13.25 -25.22
C ILE A 26 16.52 14.29 -25.89
N LYS A 27 15.60 14.87 -25.14
CA LYS A 27 14.71 15.93 -25.63
C LYS A 27 15.49 17.18 -26.02
N ALA A 28 16.50 17.56 -25.20
CA ALA A 28 17.39 18.67 -25.52
C ALA A 28 18.15 18.45 -26.85
N ALA A 29 18.73 17.27 -27.05
CA ALA A 29 19.44 16.91 -28.28
C ALA A 29 18.50 16.90 -29.47
N ASN A 30 17.33 16.28 -29.38
CA ASN A 30 16.37 16.17 -30.48
C ASN A 30 15.83 17.55 -30.92
N LEU A 31 15.58 18.43 -29.96
CA LEU A 31 15.07 19.79 -30.21
C LEU A 31 16.17 20.81 -30.47
N LYS A 32 17.45 20.41 -30.35
CA LYS A 32 18.64 21.28 -30.43
C LYS A 32 18.55 22.50 -29.51
N LEU A 33 18.06 22.27 -28.27
CA LEU A 33 17.88 23.29 -27.27
C LEU A 33 18.99 23.25 -26.22
N SER A 34 19.22 24.39 -25.57
CA SER A 34 20.11 24.46 -24.41
C SER A 34 19.46 23.72 -23.23
N TYR A 35 20.27 23.14 -22.33
CA TYR A 35 19.80 22.58 -21.05
C TYR A 35 19.14 23.60 -20.12
N ALA A 36 19.30 24.89 -20.39
CA ALA A 36 18.61 25.96 -19.67
C ALA A 36 17.22 26.30 -20.22
N ASP A 37 16.80 25.65 -21.33
CA ASP A 37 15.48 25.86 -21.91
C ASP A 37 14.41 25.06 -21.19
N GLU A 38 13.34 25.70 -20.72
CA GLU A 38 12.26 25.06 -19.97
C GLU A 38 11.56 23.92 -20.73
N ARG A 39 11.61 23.94 -22.06
CA ARG A 39 11.02 22.91 -22.92
C ARG A 39 11.69 21.54 -22.79
N VAL A 40 12.92 21.49 -22.28
CA VAL A 40 13.65 20.24 -22.08
C VAL A 40 13.40 19.61 -20.69
N ILE A 41 12.54 20.21 -19.89
CA ILE A 41 12.20 19.66 -18.57
C ILE A 41 11.36 18.40 -18.75
N HIS A 42 11.76 17.36 -18.02
CA HIS A 42 10.94 16.19 -17.71
C HIS A 42 10.34 16.36 -16.31
N PHE A 43 9.03 16.52 -16.23
CA PHE A 43 8.32 16.65 -14.96
C PHE A 43 8.13 15.28 -14.31
N GLY A 44 8.55 15.16 -13.05
CA GLY A 44 8.31 13.99 -12.21
C GLY A 44 6.84 13.81 -11.84
N MET A 45 6.58 12.86 -10.96
CA MET A 45 5.21 12.51 -10.56
C MET A 45 4.51 13.62 -9.78
N ILE A 46 5.23 14.32 -8.89
CA ILE A 46 4.62 15.34 -8.01
C ILE A 46 4.13 16.56 -8.80
N PRO A 47 4.92 17.17 -9.72
CA PRO A 47 4.40 18.24 -10.58
C PRO A 47 3.17 17.83 -11.38
N ARG A 48 3.14 16.59 -11.88
CA ARG A 48 1.99 16.05 -12.64
C ARG A 48 0.76 15.79 -11.75
N ALA A 49 0.97 15.59 -10.44
CA ALA A 49 -0.09 15.40 -9.46
C ALA A 49 -0.61 16.74 -8.88
N HIS A 50 -0.40 17.87 -9.57
CA HIS A 50 -0.96 19.15 -9.14
C HIS A 50 -2.49 19.09 -9.06
N ARG A 51 -3.07 19.55 -7.94
CA ARG A 51 -4.51 19.46 -7.62
C ARG A 51 -5.07 18.03 -7.56
N CYS A 52 -4.21 17.08 -7.18
CA CYS A 52 -4.53 15.67 -7.07
C CYS A 52 -4.22 15.17 -5.65
N ILE A 53 -4.57 13.90 -5.41
CA ILE A 53 -4.11 13.13 -4.25
C ILE A 53 -2.87 12.37 -4.70
N PHE A 54 -1.78 12.53 -3.96
CA PHE A 54 -0.54 11.80 -4.16
C PHE A 54 -0.26 10.90 -2.96
N VAL A 55 -0.32 9.60 -3.19
CA VAL A 55 -0.07 8.57 -2.18
C VAL A 55 1.36 8.06 -2.32
N LEU A 56 2.10 8.07 -1.23
CA LEU A 56 3.42 7.47 -1.15
C LEU A 56 3.40 6.38 -0.09
N ASN A 57 3.40 5.13 -0.55
CA ASN A 57 3.37 3.97 0.32
C ASN A 57 4.76 3.62 0.84
N GLU A 58 4.83 3.12 2.08
CA GLU A 58 6.06 2.70 2.76
C GLU A 58 7.11 3.83 2.84
N LEU A 59 6.70 5.01 3.30
CA LEU A 59 7.55 6.21 3.39
C LEU A 59 8.92 5.97 4.05
N PRO A 60 9.07 5.14 5.11
CA PRO A 60 10.37 4.86 5.72
C PRO A 60 11.40 4.23 4.78
N ASP A 61 10.98 3.52 3.74
CA ASP A 61 11.88 2.89 2.76
C ASP A 61 12.52 3.92 1.81
N LEU A 62 12.00 5.14 1.79
CA LEU A 62 12.51 6.21 0.96
C LEU A 62 13.82 6.76 1.52
N GLN A 63 14.82 6.94 0.68
CA GLN A 63 16.10 7.50 1.10
C GLN A 63 15.94 8.86 1.78
N ALA A 64 16.69 9.09 2.87
CA ALA A 64 16.60 10.31 3.68
C ALA A 64 16.72 11.61 2.85
N ARG A 65 17.60 11.63 1.84
CA ARG A 65 17.77 12.79 0.94
C ARG A 65 16.48 13.16 0.18
N ILE A 66 15.68 12.15 -0.16
CA ILE A 66 14.41 12.34 -0.90
C ILE A 66 13.32 12.78 0.07
N GLN A 67 13.30 12.23 1.28
CA GLN A 67 12.41 12.71 2.34
C GLN A 67 12.66 14.19 2.66
N VAL A 68 13.92 14.66 2.64
CA VAL A 68 14.25 16.09 2.80
C VAL A 68 13.71 16.92 1.64
N ALA A 69 13.77 16.42 0.40
CA ALA A 69 13.18 17.12 -0.74
C ALA A 69 11.66 17.21 -0.62
N LEU A 70 10.99 16.14 -0.16
CA LEU A 70 9.54 16.15 0.12
C LEU A 70 9.20 17.14 1.24
N PHE A 71 10.01 17.21 2.29
CA PHE A 71 9.83 18.21 3.36
C PHE A 71 9.81 19.64 2.80
N SER A 72 10.77 19.99 1.92
CA SER A 72 10.81 21.32 1.29
C SER A 72 9.54 21.62 0.49
N ILE A 73 9.04 20.64 -0.26
CA ILE A 73 7.80 20.77 -1.04
C ILE A 73 6.58 20.98 -0.12
N LEU A 74 6.47 20.23 0.97
CA LEU A 74 5.39 20.38 1.94
C LEU A 74 5.43 21.73 2.67
N GLN A 75 6.63 22.22 2.94
CA GLN A 75 6.84 23.49 3.63
C GLN A 75 6.56 24.70 2.75
N GLU A 76 7.13 24.71 1.54
CA GLU A 76 7.11 25.88 0.65
C GLU A 76 5.92 25.85 -0.31
N LYS A 77 5.30 24.68 -0.48
CA LYS A 77 4.24 24.42 -1.48
C LYS A 77 4.67 24.78 -2.90
N GLU A 78 5.96 24.70 -3.15
CA GLU A 78 6.59 24.95 -4.44
C GLU A 78 7.58 23.86 -4.77
N ILE A 79 7.78 23.61 -6.05
CA ILE A 79 8.82 22.74 -6.56
C ILE A 79 9.81 23.56 -7.36
N GLN A 80 11.10 23.38 -7.06
CA GLN A 80 12.19 23.88 -7.85
C GLN A 80 12.89 22.73 -8.57
N ILE A 81 12.91 22.76 -9.89
CA ILE A 81 13.63 21.79 -10.70
C ILE A 81 15.09 22.21 -10.77
N ARG A 82 15.99 21.26 -10.51
CA ARG A 82 17.43 21.51 -10.49
C ARG A 82 17.90 22.16 -11.81
N GLY A 83 18.68 23.25 -11.68
CA GLY A 83 19.20 23.98 -12.85
C GLY A 83 18.28 25.05 -13.41
N PHE A 84 17.03 25.11 -12.97
CA PHE A 84 16.08 26.15 -13.40
C PHE A 84 15.74 27.10 -12.26
N LYS A 85 15.54 28.37 -12.61
CA LYS A 85 15.01 29.38 -11.67
C LYS A 85 13.49 29.30 -11.51
N LEU A 86 12.86 28.36 -12.22
CA LEU A 86 11.43 28.15 -12.22
C LEU A 86 10.99 27.55 -10.88
N ARG A 87 10.06 28.21 -10.22
CA ARG A 87 9.35 27.69 -9.05
C ARG A 87 7.91 27.42 -9.43
N LEU A 88 7.49 26.17 -9.27
CA LEU A 88 6.15 25.73 -9.62
C LEU A 88 5.34 25.60 -8.33
N PRO A 89 4.25 26.39 -8.16
CA PRO A 89 3.36 26.22 -7.03
C PRO A 89 2.66 24.85 -7.12
N ILE A 90 2.58 24.15 -6.00
CA ILE A 90 1.99 22.79 -5.92
C ILE A 90 0.87 22.78 -4.89
N GLU A 91 -0.32 22.47 -5.38
CA GLU A 91 -1.51 22.21 -4.56
C GLU A 91 -1.81 20.70 -4.65
N THR A 92 -1.21 19.90 -3.79
CA THR A 92 -1.38 18.43 -3.80
C THR A 92 -1.69 17.97 -2.39
N GLN A 93 -2.67 17.08 -2.25
CA GLN A 93 -2.94 16.39 -1.00
C GLN A 93 -2.02 15.17 -0.92
N PHE A 94 -1.03 15.23 -0.02
CA PHE A 94 -0.15 14.10 0.24
C PHE A 94 -0.75 13.14 1.26
N VAL A 95 -0.64 11.86 0.97
CA VAL A 95 -0.98 10.76 1.88
C VAL A 95 0.22 9.83 1.96
N PHE A 96 0.66 9.52 3.16
CA PHE A 96 1.79 8.63 3.40
C PHE A 96 1.31 7.40 4.15
N THR A 97 1.84 6.23 3.79
CA THR A 97 1.69 5.04 4.62
C THR A 97 3.04 4.64 5.20
N ALA A 98 2.99 4.05 6.37
CA ALA A 98 4.18 3.58 7.06
C ALA A 98 3.79 2.47 8.03
N ASN A 99 4.62 1.44 8.11
CA ASN A 99 4.49 0.41 9.14
C ASN A 99 5.43 0.76 10.31
N PRO A 100 4.90 1.03 11.52
CA PRO A 100 5.74 1.38 12.66
C PRO A 100 6.79 0.31 13.04
N GLU A 101 6.50 -0.95 12.75
CA GLU A 101 7.38 -2.07 13.08
C GLU A 101 8.63 -2.13 12.18
N ASP A 102 8.55 -1.57 10.98
CA ASP A 102 9.65 -1.54 10.02
C ASP A 102 10.65 -0.39 10.25
N TYR A 103 10.34 0.58 11.12
CA TYR A 103 11.22 1.72 11.40
C TYR A 103 12.62 1.35 11.91
N THR A 104 12.78 0.18 12.49
CA THR A 104 14.06 -0.27 13.05
C THR A 104 14.95 -0.98 12.03
N ASN A 105 14.36 -1.55 10.98
CA ASN A 105 15.04 -2.43 10.03
C ASN A 105 15.23 -1.84 8.64
N ARG A 106 14.33 -0.96 8.17
CA ARG A 106 14.33 -0.47 6.80
C ARG A 106 14.61 1.02 6.66
N GLY A 107 14.43 1.79 7.70
CA GLY A 107 14.63 3.22 7.69
C GLY A 107 13.74 3.95 8.68
N SER A 108 13.93 5.25 8.79
CA SER A 108 13.11 6.10 9.65
C SER A 108 12.62 7.30 8.87
N ILE A 109 11.47 7.82 9.26
CA ILE A 109 11.00 9.12 8.75
C ILE A 109 11.85 10.19 9.40
N VAL A 110 12.47 11.05 8.58
CA VAL A 110 13.27 12.16 9.10
C VAL A 110 12.39 13.13 9.90
N THR A 111 12.87 13.56 11.06
CA THR A 111 12.12 14.39 12.00
C THR A 111 11.48 15.63 11.34
N PRO A 112 12.17 16.39 10.46
CA PRO A 112 11.56 17.54 9.82
C PRO A 112 10.32 17.19 8.97
N LEU A 113 10.34 16.05 8.28
CA LEU A 113 9.21 15.60 7.49
C LEU A 113 8.04 15.17 8.40
N LYS A 114 8.34 14.45 9.47
CA LYS A 114 7.33 14.01 10.45
C LYS A 114 6.57 15.19 11.07
N ASP A 115 7.26 16.28 11.37
CA ASP A 115 6.67 17.48 11.96
C ASP A 115 5.74 18.24 11.00
N ARG A 116 5.79 17.94 9.70
CA ARG A 116 4.94 18.54 8.66
C ARG A 116 3.73 17.69 8.29
N ILE A 117 3.65 16.47 8.81
CA ILE A 117 2.46 15.62 8.64
C ILE A 117 1.39 16.11 9.60
N GLY A 118 0.36 16.75 9.06
CA GLY A 118 -0.68 17.42 9.86
C GLY A 118 -1.64 16.46 10.57
N SER A 119 -1.82 15.24 10.05
CA SER A 119 -2.74 14.25 10.64
C SER A 119 -2.13 12.86 10.58
N GLN A 120 -2.30 12.10 11.65
CA GLN A 120 -1.86 10.72 11.74
C GLN A 120 -3.06 9.83 12.08
N ILE A 121 -3.24 8.77 11.30
CA ILE A 121 -4.28 7.77 11.52
C ILE A 121 -3.57 6.47 11.89
N LEU A 122 -3.78 6.02 13.12
CA LEU A 122 -3.28 4.72 13.56
C LEU A 122 -4.29 3.65 13.18
N THR A 123 -3.83 2.66 12.43
CA THR A 123 -4.60 1.45 12.14
C THR A 123 -4.36 0.42 13.23
N HIS A 124 -5.36 -0.41 13.50
CA HIS A 124 -5.29 -1.48 14.48
C HIS A 124 -6.01 -2.72 13.98
N TYR A 125 -5.73 -3.85 14.57
CA TYR A 125 -6.48 -5.08 14.30
C TYR A 125 -7.94 -4.96 14.75
N PRO A 126 -8.87 -5.69 14.10
CA PRO A 126 -10.27 -5.68 14.50
C PRO A 126 -10.41 -6.12 15.97
N HIS A 127 -11.27 -5.43 16.72
CA HIS A 127 -11.50 -5.72 18.15
C HIS A 127 -12.53 -6.82 18.38
N ASN A 128 -13.39 -7.08 17.41
CA ASN A 128 -14.45 -8.08 17.51
C ASN A 128 -14.51 -8.98 16.27
N LEU A 129 -15.09 -10.17 16.46
CA LEU A 129 -15.21 -11.18 15.42
C LEU A 129 -16.05 -10.70 14.22
N GLU A 130 -17.11 -9.92 14.46
CA GLU A 130 -17.98 -9.45 13.41
C GLU A 130 -17.24 -8.53 12.43
N THR A 131 -16.44 -7.60 12.95
CA THR A 131 -15.60 -6.73 12.11
C THR A 131 -14.53 -7.54 11.38
N ALA A 132 -13.92 -8.52 12.04
CA ALA A 132 -12.92 -9.38 11.40
C ALA A 132 -13.52 -10.17 10.23
N LYS A 133 -14.68 -10.81 10.45
CA LYS A 133 -15.41 -11.52 9.39
C LYS A 133 -15.79 -10.60 8.22
N ALA A 134 -16.24 -9.37 8.51
CA ALA A 134 -16.58 -8.40 7.48
C ALA A 134 -15.36 -8.02 6.62
N ILE A 135 -14.20 -7.81 7.25
CA ILE A 135 -12.94 -7.53 6.55
C ILE A 135 -12.54 -8.72 5.66
N THR A 136 -12.53 -9.94 6.21
CA THR A 136 -12.18 -11.15 5.45
C THR A 136 -13.13 -11.34 4.28
N GLN A 137 -14.43 -11.14 4.48
CA GLN A 137 -15.41 -11.27 3.39
C GLN A 137 -15.24 -10.20 2.31
N GLN A 138 -14.88 -8.97 2.67
CA GLN A 138 -14.68 -7.87 1.72
C GLN A 138 -13.42 -8.07 0.88
N GLU A 139 -12.33 -8.51 1.50
CA GLU A 139 -11.01 -8.56 0.88
C GLU A 139 -10.71 -9.90 0.18
N THR A 140 -11.53 -10.94 0.42
CA THR A 140 -11.33 -12.26 -0.19
C THR A 140 -11.66 -12.26 -1.68
N HIS A 141 -10.72 -12.71 -2.49
CA HIS A 141 -10.87 -12.84 -3.93
C HIS A 141 -11.19 -14.30 -4.33
N THR A 142 -12.45 -14.69 -4.23
CA THR A 142 -12.90 -16.00 -4.69
C THR A 142 -13.80 -15.91 -5.91
N ASN A 143 -13.68 -16.90 -6.82
CA ASN A 143 -14.53 -16.94 -8.01
C ASN A 143 -16.01 -17.08 -7.61
N LYS A 144 -16.88 -16.30 -8.22
CA LYS A 144 -18.35 -16.35 -7.96
C LYS A 144 -18.94 -17.75 -8.15
N ALA A 145 -18.45 -18.53 -9.10
CA ALA A 145 -18.93 -19.89 -9.33
C ALA A 145 -18.61 -20.79 -8.13
N VAL A 146 -17.40 -20.65 -7.56
CA VAL A 146 -16.95 -21.38 -6.37
C VAL A 146 -17.75 -20.96 -5.14
N GLN A 147 -17.97 -19.66 -4.97
CA GLN A 147 -18.80 -19.15 -3.87
C GLN A 147 -20.21 -19.71 -3.88
N ASN A 148 -20.82 -19.86 -5.05
CA ASN A 148 -22.17 -20.40 -5.19
C ASN A 148 -22.25 -21.92 -4.96
N ALA A 149 -21.16 -22.65 -5.17
CA ALA A 149 -21.10 -24.10 -5.01
C ALA A 149 -20.71 -24.54 -3.59
N ILE A 150 -20.12 -23.64 -2.77
CA ILE A 150 -19.60 -23.97 -1.46
C ILE A 150 -20.33 -23.19 -0.39
N HIS A 151 -21.07 -23.91 0.46
CA HIS A 151 -21.67 -23.32 1.65
C HIS A 151 -20.61 -23.17 2.76
N VAL A 152 -20.48 -21.97 3.28
CA VAL A 152 -19.59 -21.65 4.41
C VAL A 152 -20.43 -21.45 5.67
N PRO A 153 -20.43 -22.42 6.60
CA PRO A 153 -21.13 -22.26 7.87
C PRO A 153 -20.58 -21.08 8.68
N GLU A 154 -21.44 -20.41 9.42
CA GLU A 154 -21.03 -19.27 10.27
C GLU A 154 -19.98 -19.69 11.30
N LEU A 155 -20.14 -20.87 11.88
CA LEU A 155 -19.16 -21.46 12.80
C LEU A 155 -17.76 -21.57 12.18
N ALA A 156 -17.66 -21.92 10.88
CA ALA A 156 -16.35 -22.00 10.20
C ALA A 156 -15.70 -20.61 10.10
N ARG A 157 -16.47 -19.57 9.85
CA ARG A 157 -16.00 -18.19 9.86
C ARG A 157 -15.55 -17.75 11.25
N ASP A 158 -16.32 -18.09 12.28
CA ASP A 158 -15.99 -17.77 13.67
C ASP A 158 -14.69 -18.45 14.10
N ILE A 159 -14.53 -19.73 13.79
CA ILE A 159 -13.31 -20.50 14.12
C ILE A 159 -12.09 -19.88 13.44
N LEU A 160 -12.19 -19.54 12.17
CA LEU A 160 -11.10 -18.95 11.39
C LEU A 160 -10.60 -17.65 12.03
N GLU A 161 -11.51 -16.76 12.35
CA GLU A 161 -11.14 -15.49 12.98
C GLU A 161 -10.66 -15.67 14.41
N GLN A 162 -11.28 -16.59 15.17
CA GLN A 162 -10.85 -16.90 16.53
C GLN A 162 -9.42 -17.44 16.57
N ILE A 163 -9.01 -18.28 15.60
CA ILE A 163 -7.62 -18.71 15.45
C ILE A 163 -6.70 -17.50 15.33
N GLY A 164 -7.06 -16.51 14.50
CA GLY A 164 -6.31 -15.28 14.37
C GLY A 164 -6.20 -14.47 15.67
N PHE A 165 -7.31 -14.37 16.42
CA PHE A 165 -7.32 -13.69 17.73
C PHE A 165 -6.44 -14.39 18.76
N GLU A 166 -6.54 -15.72 18.86
CA GLU A 166 -5.73 -16.50 19.81
C GLU A 166 -4.26 -16.51 19.42
N ALA A 167 -3.95 -16.62 18.13
CA ALA A 167 -2.57 -16.54 17.65
C ALA A 167 -1.90 -15.21 18.02
N ARG A 168 -2.63 -14.08 17.93
CA ARG A 168 -2.11 -12.77 18.34
C ARG A 168 -1.87 -12.64 19.84
N LYS A 169 -2.55 -13.42 20.67
CA LYS A 169 -2.37 -13.45 22.12
C LYS A 169 -1.30 -14.44 22.58
N SER A 170 -0.87 -15.33 21.68
CA SER A 170 0.04 -16.41 22.02
C SER A 170 1.44 -15.90 22.30
N GLU A 171 2.04 -16.35 23.40
CA GLU A 171 3.44 -16.07 23.77
C GLU A 171 4.45 -16.70 22.78
N TYR A 172 4.03 -17.68 21.99
CA TYR A 172 4.86 -18.37 21.00
C TYR A 172 4.93 -17.64 19.66
N VAL A 173 4.12 -16.63 19.46
CA VAL A 173 4.12 -15.80 18.24
C VAL A 173 4.88 -14.52 18.52
N ASP A 174 5.96 -14.29 17.77
CA ASP A 174 6.71 -13.03 17.88
C ASP A 174 5.80 -11.85 17.48
N PHE A 175 5.65 -10.91 18.40
CA PHE A 175 4.83 -9.72 18.21
C PHE A 175 5.30 -8.87 17.02
N LYS A 176 6.60 -8.94 16.69
CA LYS A 176 7.21 -8.21 15.56
C LYS A 176 6.90 -8.84 14.20
N SER A 177 6.79 -10.16 14.13
CA SER A 177 6.39 -10.84 12.89
C SER A 177 4.87 -10.89 12.68
N GLY A 178 4.10 -10.62 13.70
CA GLY A 178 2.67 -10.37 13.74
C GLY A 178 1.77 -11.37 12.98
N VAL A 179 0.61 -11.67 13.57
CA VAL A 179 -0.45 -12.38 12.84
C VAL A 179 -1.25 -11.33 12.07
N SER A 180 -0.83 -11.06 10.84
CA SER A 180 -1.48 -10.09 9.96
C SER A 180 -2.94 -10.45 9.68
N ALA A 181 -3.80 -9.46 9.44
CA ALA A 181 -5.15 -9.68 8.93
C ALA A 181 -5.16 -10.45 7.59
N ARG A 182 -4.08 -10.39 6.81
CA ARG A 182 -3.90 -11.19 5.60
C ARG A 182 -3.91 -12.70 5.88
N MET A 183 -3.52 -13.13 7.09
CA MET A 183 -3.59 -14.55 7.46
C MET A 183 -5.03 -15.07 7.40
N SER A 184 -6.01 -14.35 7.98
CA SER A 184 -7.42 -14.75 7.91
C SER A 184 -7.93 -14.78 6.48
N ILE A 185 -7.57 -13.80 5.65
CA ILE A 185 -7.95 -13.75 4.23
C ILE A 185 -7.39 -14.96 3.49
N THR A 186 -6.07 -15.20 3.59
CA THR A 186 -5.41 -16.32 2.91
C THR A 186 -5.92 -17.67 3.43
N ALA A 187 -6.16 -17.80 4.74
CA ALA A 187 -6.71 -19.00 5.32
C ALA A 187 -8.13 -19.28 4.81
N PHE A 188 -8.97 -18.24 4.68
CA PHE A 188 -10.29 -18.38 4.09
C PHE A 188 -10.23 -18.81 2.62
N GLU A 189 -9.34 -18.23 1.81
CA GLU A 189 -9.12 -18.61 0.42
C GLU A 189 -8.65 -20.07 0.31
N ASN A 190 -7.77 -20.52 1.20
CA ASN A 190 -7.33 -21.92 1.28
C ASN A 190 -8.47 -22.87 1.65
N LEU A 191 -9.33 -22.50 2.61
CA LEU A 191 -10.51 -23.28 2.94
C LEU A 191 -11.44 -23.45 1.73
N MET A 192 -11.69 -22.38 1.01
CA MET A 192 -12.50 -22.41 -0.21
C MET A 192 -11.87 -23.29 -1.28
N SER A 193 -10.55 -23.17 -1.49
CA SER A 193 -9.80 -23.98 -2.44
C SER A 193 -9.80 -25.47 -2.08
N THR A 194 -9.66 -25.79 -0.79
CA THR A 194 -9.73 -27.21 -0.31
C THR A 194 -11.11 -27.80 -0.55
N ALA A 195 -12.17 -27.05 -0.28
CA ALA A 195 -13.54 -27.49 -0.55
C ALA A 195 -13.81 -27.63 -2.05
N GLU A 196 -13.32 -26.71 -2.89
CA GLU A 196 -13.39 -26.80 -4.35
C GLU A 196 -12.69 -28.03 -4.88
N ARG A 197 -11.48 -28.30 -4.41
CA ARG A 197 -10.73 -29.54 -4.76
C ARG A 197 -11.56 -30.79 -4.43
N ARG A 198 -12.24 -30.81 -3.29
CA ARG A 198 -13.08 -31.92 -2.89
C ARG A 198 -14.28 -32.10 -3.83
N ILE A 199 -14.96 -31.03 -4.26
CA ILE A 199 -16.02 -31.03 -5.27
C ILE A 199 -15.52 -31.69 -6.56
N LEU A 200 -14.36 -31.29 -7.05
CA LEU A 200 -13.79 -31.76 -8.29
C LEU A 200 -13.42 -33.28 -8.20
N MET A 201 -12.88 -33.68 -7.04
CA MET A 201 -12.52 -35.10 -6.84
C MET A 201 -13.74 -36.02 -6.66
N SER A 202 -14.80 -35.52 -6.01
CA SER A 202 -16.02 -36.31 -5.74
C SER A 202 -17.07 -36.20 -6.85
N CYS A 203 -16.85 -35.34 -7.87
CA CYS A 203 -17.82 -35.01 -8.91
C CYS A 203 -19.17 -34.53 -8.34
N GLU A 204 -19.14 -33.87 -7.19
CA GLU A 204 -20.32 -33.24 -6.55
C GLU A 204 -20.58 -31.90 -7.18
N LYS A 205 -21.83 -31.38 -7.11
CA LYS A 205 -22.18 -30.06 -7.61
C LYS A 205 -22.02 -28.99 -6.53
N ASN A 206 -22.29 -29.34 -5.30
CA ASN A 206 -22.23 -28.43 -4.13
C ASN A 206 -21.61 -29.15 -2.95
N THR A 207 -20.96 -28.38 -2.08
CA THR A 207 -20.41 -28.88 -0.82
C THR A 207 -20.51 -27.83 0.29
N CYS A 208 -20.08 -28.24 1.49
CA CYS A 208 -19.98 -27.38 2.64
C CYS A 208 -18.55 -27.43 3.19
N ILE A 209 -18.04 -26.34 3.75
CA ILE A 209 -16.79 -26.35 4.50
C ILE A 209 -16.91 -27.31 5.68
N ARG A 210 -15.93 -28.17 5.86
CA ARG A 210 -15.82 -29.18 6.92
C ARG A 210 -14.64 -28.86 7.83
N MET A 211 -14.67 -29.38 9.06
CA MET A 211 -13.55 -29.23 10.00
C MET A 211 -12.24 -29.82 9.45
N SER A 212 -12.32 -30.86 8.60
CA SER A 212 -11.15 -31.43 7.92
C SER A 212 -10.48 -30.47 6.92
N ASP A 213 -11.17 -29.43 6.49
CA ASP A 213 -10.63 -28.47 5.52
C ASP A 213 -9.71 -27.44 6.18
N PHE A 214 -9.68 -27.40 7.53
CA PHE A 214 -8.75 -26.58 8.33
C PHE A 214 -7.37 -27.21 8.54
N LEU A 215 -7.19 -28.47 8.16
CA LEU A 215 -5.95 -29.23 8.30
C LEU A 215 -5.14 -29.18 6.99
#